data_bbb2702f8c54614ed420aa9e658f75f4
#
_entry.id   bbb2702f8c54614ed420aa9e658f75f4
#
_cell.length_a   1.000
_cell.length_b   1.000
_cell.length_c   1.000
_cell.angle_alpha   90.00
_cell.angle_beta   90.00
_cell.angle_gamma   90.00
#
_symmetry.space_group_name_H-M   'P 1'
#
loop_
_entity.id
_entity.type
_entity.pdbx_description
1 polymer ?
#
loop_
_entity_poly.entity_id
_entity_poly.type
_entity_poly.pdbx_seq_one_letter_code
_entity_poly.pdbx_strand_id
1 'polypeptide(L)'
;MLSTLGPQRTNEFNNMTSLLDVKNLKVHFHTRNGLVKAVDDVSFSVNAGETLAIVGESGSGKSVTCYSLLDLLPKPPAKIEGGTAMFHGEDLLTCSSERMRHFRGNDIAMIFQDPMTSLNPNLTVGEQLIEPLIYHPDKARRESRNAAKLRAIELLKEVGILDAERRFESYPHEFSGGMRQRVMIAMALINEPRLLICDEPTTALDVTIQAQILELIKKLQKSRNVAVIFISHDLGVVAGIADKILVMCNGIAMETGDADKIFYRTEDDYTKRLLNAIPEGAKTMVNRAQDESLVEVANLKTWFKDYSGSKVSIVKAVENASLTIKRGEILGLVGESGSGKSTLGRSILQLAPTTEGTVTFDGNQLTGMSNSQMVPWRRRMQMIFQDPYASLNPRMTVFQTLAEPLLYHGLANKNNITEQVHSLMDDVGLARPQMRKYPHEFSGGQRQRIAIGRAIATKPELIIADEPVSALDVTIQAQILDLILDLVERHNLTMMFISHDLSVVRYISDRVLVMHHGILIEQGETESLWANPKEPYTQNLL
;
A
#
# COMPACT_ATOMS: atom_id res chain seq x y z
N MET A 1 40.38 53.06 14.97
CA MET A 1 39.36 54.03 14.54
C MET A 1 38.44 53.36 13.50
N LEU A 2 37.12 53.51 13.69
CA LEU A 2 36.01 53.15 12.81
C LEU A 2 35.77 51.64 12.67
N SER A 3 35.01 50.94 13.51
CA SER A 3 33.56 50.80 13.73
C SER A 3 32.72 50.94 12.47
N THR A 4 32.27 49.76 11.94
CA THR A 4 31.03 49.67 11.17
C THR A 4 30.21 48.51 11.72
N LEU A 5 29.19 48.91 12.46
CA LEU A 5 28.07 48.09 12.92
C LEU A 5 27.28 47.56 11.70
N GLY A 6 27.23 46.27 11.54
CA GLY A 6 26.20 45.62 10.72
C GLY A 6 24.86 45.63 11.46
N PRO A 7 23.73 45.68 10.77
CA PRO A 7 22.43 45.77 11.41
C PRO A 7 22.13 44.52 12.24
N GLN A 8 21.90 44.75 13.55
CA GLN A 8 21.30 43.76 14.45
C GLN A 8 19.94 43.39 13.89
N ARG A 9 19.77 42.13 13.45
CA ARG A 9 18.46 41.54 13.29
C ARG A 9 17.89 41.36 14.69
N THR A 10 16.95 42.22 15.01
CA THR A 10 16.13 42.16 16.22
C THR A 10 15.42 40.81 16.26
N ASN A 11 15.66 40.04 17.32
CA ASN A 11 14.86 38.89 17.75
C ASN A 11 13.47 39.38 18.17
N GLU A 12 12.56 39.47 17.21
CA GLU A 12 11.11 39.58 17.43
C GLU A 12 10.42 38.34 16.82
N PHE A 13 10.62 37.16 17.41
CA PHE A 13 9.80 35.97 17.12
C PHE A 13 9.58 35.18 18.40
N ASN A 14 8.72 35.70 19.28
CA ASN A 14 8.10 34.96 20.36
C ASN A 14 6.56 35.14 20.30
N ASN A 15 5.96 34.86 19.13
CA ASN A 15 4.58 34.42 18.96
C ASN A 15 4.66 33.36 17.86
N MET A 16 4.65 32.07 18.22
CA MET A 16 4.61 30.98 17.25
C MET A 16 3.26 31.01 16.55
N THR A 17 3.17 31.79 15.47
CA THR A 17 2.07 31.66 14.52
C THR A 17 2.34 30.39 13.71
N SER A 18 1.39 29.43 13.74
CA SER A 18 1.45 28.21 12.92
C SER A 18 1.68 28.56 11.45
N LEU A 19 2.45 27.74 10.74
CA LEU A 19 2.68 27.88 9.30
C LEU A 19 1.36 27.71 8.52
N LEU A 20 0.57 26.70 8.89
CA LEU A 20 -0.77 26.44 8.40
C LEU A 20 -1.73 26.30 9.58
N ASP A 21 -2.86 26.99 9.54
CA ASP A 21 -3.94 26.91 10.54
C ASP A 21 -5.28 26.69 9.84
N VAL A 22 -5.83 25.51 9.97
CA VAL A 22 -7.11 25.08 9.38
C VAL A 22 -8.16 25.05 10.46
N LYS A 23 -9.29 25.74 10.25
CA LYS A 23 -10.40 25.81 11.20
C LYS A 23 -11.73 25.50 10.54
N ASN A 24 -12.47 24.57 11.15
CA ASN A 24 -13.85 24.21 10.82
C ASN A 24 -14.05 23.91 9.32
N LEU A 25 -13.06 23.25 8.68
CA LEU A 25 -13.10 22.91 7.27
C LEU A 25 -14.26 21.98 6.96
N LYS A 26 -15.08 22.36 5.97
CA LYS A 26 -16.22 21.56 5.48
C LYS A 26 -16.15 21.42 3.96
N VAL A 27 -16.07 20.15 3.50
CA VAL A 27 -16.04 19.81 2.08
C VAL A 27 -17.07 18.73 1.79
N HIS A 28 -18.06 19.09 0.97
CA HIS A 28 -19.15 18.20 0.62
C HIS A 28 -19.15 17.90 -0.88
N PHE A 29 -19.59 16.68 -1.24
CA PHE A 29 -19.80 16.29 -2.62
C PHE A 29 -21.28 16.17 -2.93
N HIS A 30 -21.77 17.00 -3.86
CA HIS A 30 -23.16 16.99 -4.33
C HIS A 30 -23.28 15.98 -5.49
N THR A 31 -23.57 14.73 -5.16
CA THR A 31 -23.66 13.65 -6.14
C THR A 31 -25.12 13.41 -6.57
N ARG A 32 -25.31 12.66 -7.66
CA ARG A 32 -26.65 12.22 -8.09
C ARG A 32 -27.36 11.34 -7.07
N ASN A 33 -26.60 10.66 -6.21
CA ASN A 33 -27.11 9.74 -5.19
C ASN A 33 -27.30 10.43 -3.82
N GLY A 34 -27.06 11.75 -3.73
CA GLY A 34 -27.21 12.54 -2.51
C GLY A 34 -25.95 13.28 -2.10
N LEU A 35 -26.02 13.89 -0.93
CA LEU A 35 -24.94 14.66 -0.32
C LEU A 35 -23.99 13.73 0.44
N VAL A 36 -22.69 13.80 0.09
CA VAL A 36 -21.63 13.11 0.82
C VAL A 36 -20.78 14.15 1.54
N LYS A 37 -20.77 14.12 2.86
CA LYS A 37 -19.95 14.98 3.72
C LYS A 37 -18.55 14.35 3.87
N ALA A 38 -17.67 14.63 2.93
CA ALA A 38 -16.34 14.03 2.92
C ALA A 38 -15.41 14.63 3.99
N VAL A 39 -15.61 15.90 4.36
CA VAL A 39 -14.97 16.59 5.49
C VAL A 39 -16.05 17.44 6.16
N ASP A 40 -16.23 17.28 7.46
CA ASP A 40 -17.24 18.01 8.23
C ASP A 40 -16.65 18.49 9.56
N ASP A 41 -16.30 19.77 9.63
CA ASP A 41 -15.80 20.46 10.82
C ASP A 41 -14.40 20.05 11.30
N VAL A 42 -13.45 19.86 10.37
CA VAL A 42 -12.08 19.48 10.69
C VAL A 42 -11.20 20.70 10.96
N SER A 43 -10.44 20.65 12.07
CA SER A 43 -9.52 21.71 12.49
C SER A 43 -8.17 21.13 12.89
N PHE A 44 -7.07 21.72 12.42
CA PHE A 44 -5.69 21.34 12.78
C PHE A 44 -4.70 22.47 12.45
N SER A 45 -3.51 22.40 13.02
CA SER A 45 -2.43 23.34 12.71
C SER A 45 -1.09 22.62 12.53
N VAL A 46 -0.21 23.20 11.71
CA VAL A 46 1.13 22.68 11.45
C VAL A 46 2.14 23.83 11.59
N ASN A 47 3.21 23.61 12.36
CA ASN A 47 4.30 24.55 12.51
C ASN A 47 5.42 24.30 11.47
N ALA A 48 6.29 25.28 11.28
CA ALA A 48 7.47 25.11 10.43
C ALA A 48 8.37 23.98 10.99
N GLY A 49 8.81 23.07 10.13
CA GLY A 49 9.66 21.94 10.52
C GLY A 49 8.93 20.82 11.31
N GLU A 50 7.60 20.89 11.49
CA GLU A 50 6.78 19.90 12.17
C GLU A 50 6.18 18.91 11.17
N THR A 51 6.06 17.64 11.57
CA THR A 51 5.31 16.62 10.82
C THR A 51 3.98 16.33 11.50
N LEU A 52 2.87 16.72 10.84
CA LEU A 52 1.52 16.28 11.20
C LEU A 52 1.14 15.06 10.38
N ALA A 53 0.90 13.92 11.02
CA ALA A 53 0.28 12.79 10.35
C ALA A 53 -1.25 12.88 10.39
N ILE A 54 -1.91 12.59 9.28
CA ILE A 54 -3.37 12.42 9.19
C ILE A 54 -3.65 10.95 8.94
N VAL A 55 -4.30 10.28 9.90
CA VAL A 55 -4.56 8.84 9.88
C VAL A 55 -6.05 8.52 9.93
N GLY A 56 -6.43 7.32 9.53
CA GLY A 56 -7.81 6.82 9.54
C GLY A 56 -8.08 5.87 8.38
N GLU A 57 -9.25 5.25 8.37
CA GLU A 57 -9.67 4.31 7.34
C GLU A 57 -9.81 4.96 5.95
N SER A 58 -9.83 4.13 4.88
CA SER A 58 -10.12 4.61 3.53
C SER A 58 -11.49 5.29 3.46
N GLY A 59 -11.58 6.42 2.76
CA GLY A 59 -12.80 7.22 2.72
C GLY A 59 -13.07 8.08 3.96
N SER A 60 -12.18 8.13 4.96
CA SER A 60 -12.33 9.00 6.14
C SER A 60 -12.15 10.50 5.86
N GLY A 61 -11.77 10.88 4.64
CA GLY A 61 -11.64 12.29 4.23
C GLY A 61 -10.20 12.84 4.23
N LYS A 62 -9.17 12.05 4.54
CA LYS A 62 -7.76 12.47 4.64
C LYS A 62 -7.26 13.21 3.40
N SER A 63 -7.26 12.56 2.25
CA SER A 63 -6.80 13.15 0.98
C SER A 63 -7.69 14.31 0.54
N VAL A 64 -9.02 14.22 0.76
CA VAL A 64 -9.96 15.31 0.46
C VAL A 64 -9.63 16.56 1.26
N THR A 65 -9.26 16.41 2.54
CA THR A 65 -8.81 17.52 3.39
C THR A 65 -7.64 18.26 2.73
N CYS A 66 -6.59 17.53 2.34
CA CYS A 66 -5.39 18.13 1.74
C CYS A 66 -5.63 18.67 0.32
N TYR A 67 -6.41 17.97 -0.52
CA TYR A 67 -6.73 18.44 -1.86
C TYR A 67 -7.57 19.71 -1.86
N SER A 68 -8.43 19.89 -0.85
CA SER A 68 -9.21 21.12 -0.71
C SER A 68 -8.36 22.35 -0.43
N LEU A 69 -7.26 22.21 0.32
CA LEU A 69 -6.32 23.29 0.60
C LEU A 69 -5.63 23.81 -0.66
N LEU A 70 -5.44 22.94 -1.64
CA LEU A 70 -4.78 23.26 -2.90
C LEU A 70 -5.76 23.43 -4.08
N ASP A 71 -7.07 23.49 -3.81
CA ASP A 71 -8.10 23.61 -4.86
C ASP A 71 -7.95 22.56 -5.98
N LEU A 72 -7.62 21.31 -5.61
CA LEU A 72 -7.43 20.19 -6.55
C LEU A 72 -8.65 19.31 -6.73
N LEU A 73 -9.71 19.54 -5.94
CA LEU A 73 -10.96 18.79 -6.05
C LEU A 73 -11.75 19.18 -7.30
N PRO A 74 -12.35 18.21 -8.02
CA PRO A 74 -13.19 18.50 -9.18
C PRO A 74 -14.45 19.27 -8.76
N LYS A 75 -14.69 20.43 -9.34
CA LYS A 75 -15.83 21.31 -9.06
C LYS A 75 -16.67 21.50 -10.33
N PRO A 76 -17.90 20.90 -10.44
CA PRO A 76 -18.57 19.98 -9.51
C PRO A 76 -17.93 18.57 -9.54
N PRO A 77 -18.23 17.63 -8.60
CA PRO A 77 -19.29 17.67 -7.57
C PRO A 77 -18.83 18.21 -6.20
N ALA A 78 -17.53 18.49 -6.00
CA ALA A 78 -17.01 18.99 -4.73
C ALA A 78 -17.38 20.47 -4.51
N LYS A 79 -17.72 20.82 -3.25
CA LYS A 79 -17.93 22.18 -2.80
C LYS A 79 -17.36 22.38 -1.40
N ILE A 80 -16.60 23.45 -1.20
CA ILE A 80 -16.17 23.89 0.12
C ILE A 80 -17.33 24.68 0.72
N GLU A 81 -17.93 24.15 1.80
CA GLU A 81 -19.13 24.73 2.43
C GLU A 81 -18.77 25.69 3.57
N GLY A 82 -17.55 25.65 4.09
CA GLY A 82 -17.11 26.54 5.16
C GLY A 82 -15.72 26.22 5.68
N GLY A 83 -15.28 27.02 6.64
CA GLY A 83 -13.97 26.95 7.26
C GLY A 83 -12.98 27.99 6.73
N THR A 84 -11.78 28.00 7.31
CA THR A 84 -10.63 28.81 6.88
C THR A 84 -9.37 27.97 6.87
N ALA A 85 -8.43 28.30 6.00
CA ALA A 85 -7.10 27.65 5.92
C ALA A 85 -6.03 28.71 5.76
N MET A 86 -5.57 29.24 6.88
CA MET A 86 -4.59 30.33 6.91
C MET A 86 -3.19 29.80 6.70
N PHE A 87 -2.54 30.17 5.60
CA PHE A 87 -1.16 29.89 5.29
C PHE A 87 -0.40 31.19 5.13
N HIS A 88 0.58 31.46 6.00
CA HIS A 88 1.30 32.75 6.05
C HIS A 88 0.38 34.00 6.10
N GLY A 89 -0.77 33.89 6.76
CA GLY A 89 -1.69 35.02 6.89
C GLY A 89 -2.65 35.21 5.70
N GLU A 90 -2.60 34.33 4.69
CA GLU A 90 -3.53 34.32 3.57
C GLU A 90 -4.44 33.07 3.65
N ASP A 91 -5.74 33.23 3.38
CA ASP A 91 -6.67 32.10 3.39
C ASP A 91 -6.67 31.39 2.03
N LEU A 92 -6.18 30.15 2.03
CA LEU A 92 -6.08 29.30 0.83
C LEU A 92 -7.45 28.98 0.20
N LEU A 93 -8.53 28.94 1.02
CA LEU A 93 -9.86 28.55 0.53
C LEU A 93 -10.56 29.65 -0.27
N THR A 94 -10.15 30.91 -0.05
CA THR A 94 -10.77 32.10 -0.65
C THR A 94 -9.84 32.88 -1.57
N CYS A 95 -8.56 32.49 -1.68
CA CYS A 95 -7.60 33.17 -2.53
C CYS A 95 -7.95 33.01 -4.03
N SER A 96 -7.49 33.98 -4.85
CA SER A 96 -7.72 33.92 -6.30
C SER A 96 -7.00 32.74 -6.95
N SER A 97 -7.51 32.27 -8.09
CA SER A 97 -6.88 31.19 -8.86
C SER A 97 -5.45 31.53 -9.30
N GLU A 98 -5.12 32.80 -9.48
CA GLU A 98 -3.76 33.26 -9.78
C GLU A 98 -2.85 33.10 -8.56
N ARG A 99 -3.34 33.49 -7.37
CA ARG A 99 -2.60 33.32 -6.12
C ARG A 99 -2.44 31.86 -5.75
N MET A 100 -3.46 31.03 -5.96
CA MET A 100 -3.39 29.59 -5.76
C MET A 100 -2.31 28.94 -6.66
N ARG A 101 -2.18 29.38 -7.92
CA ARG A 101 -1.09 28.91 -8.80
C ARG A 101 0.30 29.29 -8.29
N HIS A 102 0.43 30.38 -7.55
CA HIS A 102 1.67 30.75 -6.87
C HIS A 102 2.01 29.82 -5.71
N PHE A 103 1.01 29.39 -4.94
CA PHE A 103 1.21 28.46 -3.83
C PHE A 103 1.58 27.07 -4.32
N ARG A 104 0.86 26.55 -5.36
CA ARG A 104 1.06 25.19 -5.87
C ARG A 104 2.46 25.02 -6.46
N GLY A 105 3.20 24.05 -5.90
CA GLY A 105 4.53 23.66 -6.36
C GLY A 105 5.64 24.66 -6.02
N ASN A 106 5.31 25.82 -5.40
CA ASN A 106 6.30 26.79 -4.95
C ASN A 106 6.38 26.83 -3.41
N ASP A 107 5.33 27.32 -2.74
CA ASP A 107 5.29 27.39 -1.28
C ASP A 107 4.73 26.11 -0.65
N ILE A 108 3.81 25.44 -1.37
CA ILE A 108 3.19 24.18 -0.97
C ILE A 108 3.37 23.17 -2.10
N ALA A 109 4.06 22.07 -1.83
CA ALA A 109 4.22 20.97 -2.76
C ALA A 109 3.47 19.73 -2.28
N MET A 110 3.15 18.84 -3.22
CA MET A 110 2.42 17.60 -2.93
C MET A 110 3.05 16.40 -3.63
N ILE A 111 3.19 15.31 -2.88
CA ILE A 111 3.52 13.98 -3.37
C ILE A 111 2.21 13.19 -3.40
N PHE A 112 1.81 12.74 -4.58
CA PHE A 112 0.57 11.99 -4.78
C PHE A 112 0.75 10.49 -4.51
N GLN A 113 -0.35 9.80 -4.25
CA GLN A 113 -0.39 8.40 -3.85
C GLN A 113 0.23 7.45 -4.88
N ASP A 114 0.01 7.67 -6.18
CA ASP A 114 0.44 6.76 -7.24
C ASP A 114 1.55 7.38 -8.11
N PRO A 115 2.80 6.89 -8.02
CA PRO A 115 3.89 7.35 -8.86
C PRO A 115 3.75 6.97 -10.33
N MET A 116 2.90 5.98 -10.66
CA MET A 116 2.69 5.53 -12.04
C MET A 116 1.87 6.53 -12.85
N THR A 117 0.90 7.18 -12.20
CA THR A 117 0.00 8.15 -12.83
C THR A 117 0.48 9.59 -12.69
N SER A 118 1.38 9.87 -11.73
CA SER A 118 1.86 11.22 -11.44
C SER A 118 2.97 11.70 -12.38
N LEU A 119 3.76 10.77 -12.95
CA LEU A 119 4.80 11.11 -13.92
C LEU A 119 4.26 10.98 -15.35
N ASN A 120 4.52 11.98 -16.19
CA ASN A 120 4.17 11.91 -17.62
C ASN A 120 5.08 10.89 -18.33
N PRO A 121 4.53 9.79 -18.87
CA PRO A 121 5.35 8.74 -19.50
C PRO A 121 6.04 9.17 -20.79
N ASN A 122 5.59 10.27 -21.42
CA ASN A 122 6.09 10.77 -22.70
C ASN A 122 7.20 11.82 -22.57
N LEU A 123 7.51 12.26 -21.34
CA LEU A 123 8.57 13.21 -21.03
C LEU A 123 9.69 12.53 -20.25
N THR A 124 10.93 12.97 -20.48
CA THR A 124 12.04 12.50 -19.65
C THR A 124 11.88 12.98 -18.20
N VAL A 125 12.51 12.30 -17.27
CA VAL A 125 12.52 12.70 -15.84
C VAL A 125 13.12 14.10 -15.69
N GLY A 126 14.18 14.39 -16.45
CA GLY A 126 14.83 15.71 -16.41
C GLY A 126 13.93 16.84 -16.90
N GLU A 127 13.18 16.63 -18.01
CA GLU A 127 12.24 17.64 -18.50
C GLU A 127 11.18 17.98 -17.45
N GLN A 128 10.62 16.97 -16.79
CA GLN A 128 9.62 17.17 -15.74
C GLN A 128 10.19 17.87 -14.51
N LEU A 129 11.44 17.59 -14.14
CA LEU A 129 12.11 18.26 -13.01
C LEU A 129 12.41 19.72 -13.27
N ILE A 130 12.86 20.10 -14.47
CA ILE A 130 13.23 21.49 -14.77
C ILE A 130 12.04 22.38 -15.12
N GLU A 131 10.90 21.80 -15.50
CA GLU A 131 9.70 22.55 -15.89
C GLU A 131 9.28 23.61 -14.84
N PRO A 132 9.17 23.28 -13.53
CA PRO A 132 8.81 24.25 -12.51
C PRO A 132 9.82 25.42 -12.36
N LEU A 133 11.10 25.17 -12.64
CA LEU A 133 12.15 26.19 -12.55
C LEU A 133 12.14 27.15 -13.76
N ILE A 134 11.88 26.61 -14.96
CA ILE A 134 11.88 27.41 -16.20
C ILE A 134 10.60 28.23 -16.32
N TYR A 135 9.46 27.65 -15.95
CA TYR A 135 8.15 28.29 -16.12
C TYR A 135 7.59 28.84 -14.79
N HIS A 136 8.46 29.10 -13.81
CA HIS A 136 8.04 29.63 -12.52
C HIS A 136 7.08 30.82 -12.66
N PRO A 137 5.97 30.91 -11.89
CA PRO A 137 5.02 32.02 -11.93
C PRO A 137 5.70 33.38 -11.71
N ASP A 138 6.60 33.44 -10.73
CA ASP A 138 7.47 34.60 -10.53
C ASP A 138 8.63 34.59 -11.54
N LYS A 139 8.61 35.56 -12.45
CA LYS A 139 9.61 35.67 -13.50
C LYS A 139 11.03 35.88 -12.95
N ALA A 140 11.17 36.50 -11.77
CA ALA A 140 12.46 36.73 -11.13
C ALA A 140 13.12 35.43 -10.61
N ARG A 141 12.34 34.39 -10.39
CA ARG A 141 12.81 33.05 -9.96
C ARG A 141 13.05 32.08 -11.11
N ARG A 142 12.80 32.49 -12.37
CA ARG A 142 13.03 31.62 -13.53
C ARG A 142 14.51 31.40 -13.74
N GLU A 143 14.87 30.14 -13.87
CA GLU A 143 16.23 29.72 -14.16
C GLU A 143 16.46 29.51 -15.66
N SER A 144 17.72 29.67 -16.11
CA SER A 144 18.12 29.22 -17.43
C SER A 144 18.06 27.69 -17.49
N ARG A 145 17.82 27.10 -18.67
CA ARG A 145 17.74 25.64 -18.84
C ARG A 145 18.98 24.91 -18.30
N ASN A 146 20.16 25.50 -18.46
CA ASN A 146 21.41 24.92 -17.96
C ASN A 146 21.50 24.95 -16.43
N ALA A 147 21.12 26.05 -15.78
CA ALA A 147 21.10 26.15 -14.33
C ALA A 147 20.06 25.19 -13.74
N ALA A 148 18.85 25.15 -14.32
CA ALA A 148 17.80 24.23 -13.91
C ALA A 148 18.23 22.75 -14.06
N LYS A 149 18.94 22.39 -15.15
CA LYS A 149 19.49 21.05 -15.34
C LYS A 149 20.49 20.68 -14.24
N LEU A 150 21.42 21.56 -13.91
CA LEU A 150 22.40 21.28 -12.85
C LEU A 150 21.71 21.07 -11.51
N ARG A 151 20.78 21.95 -11.14
CA ARG A 151 20.00 21.83 -9.90
C ARG A 151 19.19 20.54 -9.85
N ALA A 152 18.53 20.15 -10.94
CA ALA A 152 17.78 18.91 -11.03
C ALA A 152 18.66 17.67 -10.85
N ILE A 153 19.88 17.66 -11.46
CA ILE A 153 20.83 16.57 -11.29
C ILE A 153 21.34 16.47 -9.85
N GLU A 154 21.65 17.60 -9.22
CA GLU A 154 22.04 17.65 -7.79
C GLU A 154 20.95 17.08 -6.90
N LEU A 155 19.70 17.49 -7.14
CA LEU A 155 18.57 16.98 -6.37
C LEU A 155 18.29 15.48 -6.60
N LEU A 156 18.46 14.98 -7.83
CA LEU A 156 18.40 13.54 -8.12
C LEU A 156 19.45 12.76 -7.32
N LYS A 157 20.67 13.31 -7.17
CA LYS A 157 21.71 12.71 -6.32
C LYS A 157 21.31 12.74 -4.84
N GLU A 158 20.77 13.88 -4.37
CA GLU A 158 20.33 14.05 -2.98
C GLU A 158 19.23 13.05 -2.58
N VAL A 159 18.28 12.76 -3.49
CA VAL A 159 17.25 11.73 -3.26
C VAL A 159 17.75 10.30 -3.51
N GLY A 160 19.04 10.12 -3.83
CA GLY A 160 19.67 8.82 -3.95
C GLY A 160 19.44 8.10 -5.30
N ILE A 161 19.25 8.84 -6.38
CA ILE A 161 19.26 8.28 -7.74
C ILE A 161 20.71 8.12 -8.21
N LEU A 162 21.12 6.88 -8.44
CA LEU A 162 22.42 6.56 -9.01
C LEU A 162 22.49 6.98 -10.49
N ASP A 163 23.69 7.38 -10.97
CA ASP A 163 23.91 7.86 -12.35
C ASP A 163 22.96 8.98 -12.75
N ALA A 164 22.74 9.97 -11.88
CA ALA A 164 21.74 11.04 -12.02
C ALA A 164 21.84 11.78 -13.37
N GLU A 165 23.06 12.00 -13.90
CA GLU A 165 23.30 12.64 -15.19
C GLU A 165 22.69 11.84 -16.35
N ARG A 166 22.86 10.52 -16.35
CA ARG A 166 22.29 9.62 -17.36
C ARG A 166 20.79 9.49 -17.16
N ARG A 167 20.35 9.32 -15.90
CA ARG A 167 18.95 9.15 -15.53
C ARG A 167 18.09 10.38 -15.78
N PHE A 168 18.69 11.56 -15.83
CA PHE A 168 18.01 12.78 -16.22
C PHE A 168 17.37 12.68 -17.61
N GLU A 169 18.03 12.01 -18.57
CA GLU A 169 17.54 11.83 -19.94
C GLU A 169 16.64 10.57 -20.09
N SER A 170 16.44 9.78 -19.02
CA SER A 170 15.62 8.56 -19.06
C SER A 170 14.13 8.87 -18.86
N TYR A 171 13.29 7.97 -19.38
CA TYR A 171 11.83 8.05 -19.22
C TYR A 171 11.35 7.34 -17.94
N PRO A 172 10.16 7.71 -17.39
CA PRO A 172 9.64 7.09 -16.17
C PRO A 172 9.54 5.57 -16.19
N HIS A 173 9.24 4.96 -17.34
CA HIS A 173 9.12 3.50 -17.46
C HIS A 173 10.46 2.75 -17.31
N GLU A 174 11.60 3.45 -17.40
CA GLU A 174 12.94 2.88 -17.17
C GLU A 174 13.35 2.87 -15.68
N PHE A 175 12.47 3.35 -14.79
CA PHE A 175 12.69 3.43 -13.35
C PHE A 175 11.85 2.39 -12.60
N SER A 176 12.40 1.82 -11.52
CA SER A 176 11.64 1.01 -10.57
C SER A 176 10.61 1.86 -9.79
N GLY A 177 9.66 1.24 -9.10
CA GLY A 177 8.67 1.93 -8.28
C GLY A 177 9.32 2.88 -7.26
N GLY A 178 10.28 2.40 -6.49
CA GLY A 178 11.01 3.22 -5.51
C GLY A 178 11.83 4.34 -6.15
N MET A 179 12.41 4.13 -7.33
CA MET A 179 13.10 5.20 -8.06
C MET A 179 12.11 6.27 -8.55
N ARG A 180 10.94 5.90 -9.06
CA ARG A 180 9.89 6.86 -9.46
C ARG A 180 9.43 7.68 -8.25
N GLN A 181 9.28 7.05 -7.10
CA GLN A 181 8.92 7.75 -5.85
C GLN A 181 9.99 8.77 -5.46
N ARG A 182 11.28 8.42 -5.54
CA ARG A 182 12.39 9.37 -5.30
C ARG A 182 12.37 10.53 -6.29
N VAL A 183 12.04 10.28 -7.56
CA VAL A 183 11.86 11.35 -8.57
C VAL A 183 10.70 12.27 -8.21
N MET A 184 9.55 11.74 -7.76
CA MET A 184 8.42 12.56 -7.31
C MET A 184 8.77 13.42 -6.09
N ILE A 185 9.54 12.87 -5.14
CA ILE A 185 10.06 13.64 -4.00
C ILE A 185 10.96 14.78 -4.50
N ALA A 186 11.86 14.50 -5.46
CA ALA A 186 12.70 15.52 -6.07
C ALA A 186 11.86 16.60 -6.76
N MET A 187 10.84 16.23 -7.54
CA MET A 187 9.93 17.19 -8.19
C MET A 187 9.19 18.06 -7.18
N ALA A 188 8.73 17.50 -6.07
CA ALA A 188 8.07 18.25 -5.02
C ALA A 188 9.00 19.24 -4.32
N LEU A 189 10.28 18.93 -4.19
CA LEU A 189 11.26 19.72 -3.45
C LEU A 189 12.07 20.70 -4.31
N ILE A 190 11.94 20.65 -5.63
CA ILE A 190 12.80 21.43 -6.55
C ILE A 190 12.69 22.95 -6.35
N ASN A 191 11.52 23.44 -5.93
CA ASN A 191 11.27 24.86 -5.63
C ASN A 191 11.44 25.22 -4.15
N GLU A 192 11.94 24.30 -3.30
CA GLU A 192 12.14 24.52 -1.86
C GLU A 192 10.86 24.95 -1.13
N PRO A 193 9.81 24.15 -1.18
CA PRO A 193 8.53 24.49 -0.54
C PRO A 193 8.68 24.63 0.98
N ARG A 194 7.78 25.39 1.60
CA ARG A 194 7.68 25.51 3.06
C ARG A 194 6.80 24.43 3.68
N LEU A 195 5.83 23.93 2.89
CA LEU A 195 4.93 22.85 3.27
C LEU A 195 4.97 21.73 2.22
N LEU A 196 5.20 20.50 2.65
CA LEU A 196 5.14 19.31 1.83
C LEU A 196 3.96 18.45 2.28
N ILE A 197 3.03 18.16 1.40
CA ILE A 197 1.92 17.24 1.62
C ILE A 197 2.28 15.90 0.98
N CYS A 198 2.33 14.84 1.77
CA CYS A 198 2.60 13.47 1.32
C CYS A 198 1.32 12.65 1.44
N ASP A 199 0.67 12.35 0.32
CA ASP A 199 -0.55 11.53 0.30
C ASP A 199 -0.17 10.08 0.04
N GLU A 200 -0.09 9.29 1.10
CA GLU A 200 0.30 7.87 1.09
C GLU A 200 1.58 7.58 0.28
N PRO A 201 2.69 8.27 0.55
CA PRO A 201 3.87 8.27 -0.33
C PRO A 201 4.62 6.93 -0.37
N THR A 202 4.25 5.98 0.46
CA THR A 202 4.90 4.66 0.58
C THR A 202 3.99 3.50 0.20
N THR A 203 2.73 3.77 -0.16
CA THR A 203 1.78 2.74 -0.61
C THR A 203 2.32 2.02 -1.84
N ALA A 204 2.19 0.70 -1.89
CA ALA A 204 2.71 -0.19 -2.92
C ALA A 204 4.24 -0.27 -3.04
N LEU A 205 5.00 0.18 -2.03
CA LEU A 205 6.43 -0.05 -1.90
C LEU A 205 6.70 -1.21 -0.93
N ASP A 206 7.79 -1.93 -1.17
CA ASP A 206 8.27 -2.91 -0.20
C ASP A 206 8.83 -2.25 1.06
N VAL A 207 8.89 -3.00 2.16
CA VAL A 207 9.27 -2.50 3.51
C VAL A 207 10.64 -1.81 3.50
N THR A 208 11.62 -2.37 2.79
CA THR A 208 12.98 -1.80 2.72
C THR A 208 12.99 -0.45 2.01
N ILE A 209 12.32 -0.34 0.85
CA ILE A 209 12.20 0.93 0.11
C ILE A 209 11.36 1.93 0.89
N GLN A 210 10.28 1.49 1.54
CA GLN A 210 9.46 2.32 2.41
C GLN A 210 10.29 2.97 3.52
N ALA A 211 11.10 2.20 4.26
CA ALA A 211 12.00 2.71 5.30
C ALA A 211 12.97 3.77 4.74
N GLN A 212 13.58 3.50 3.57
CA GLN A 212 14.49 4.45 2.91
C GLN A 212 13.80 5.75 2.49
N ILE A 213 12.55 5.69 2.00
CA ILE A 213 11.77 6.88 1.63
C ILE A 213 11.40 7.71 2.86
N LEU A 214 11.02 7.05 3.96
CA LEU A 214 10.71 7.74 5.22
C LEU A 214 11.94 8.45 5.81
N GLU A 215 13.09 7.77 5.81
CA GLU A 215 14.36 8.37 6.23
C GLU A 215 14.74 9.57 5.36
N LEU A 216 14.56 9.44 4.05
CA LEU A 216 14.78 10.54 3.10
C LEU A 216 13.89 11.75 3.41
N ILE A 217 12.57 11.55 3.60
CA ILE A 217 11.63 12.62 3.93
C ILE A 217 12.04 13.29 5.25
N LYS A 218 12.36 12.52 6.29
CA LYS A 218 12.85 13.06 7.57
C LYS A 218 14.13 13.87 7.44
N LYS A 219 15.10 13.36 6.67
CA LYS A 219 16.36 14.08 6.42
C LYS A 219 16.10 15.42 5.73
N LEU A 220 15.26 15.42 4.70
CA LEU A 220 14.92 16.62 3.93
C LEU A 220 14.08 17.60 4.76
N GLN A 221 13.12 17.13 5.56
CA GLN A 221 12.37 17.93 6.52
C GLN A 221 13.30 18.68 7.47
N LYS A 222 14.24 17.98 8.11
CA LYS A 222 15.18 18.58 9.07
C LYS A 222 16.18 19.54 8.41
N SER A 223 16.77 19.14 7.26
CA SER A 223 17.81 19.93 6.59
C SER A 223 17.26 21.22 5.98
N ARG A 224 16.01 21.23 5.55
CA ARG A 224 15.36 22.36 4.87
C ARG A 224 14.30 23.07 5.72
N ASN A 225 14.06 22.60 6.96
CA ASN A 225 13.03 23.10 7.88
C ASN A 225 11.63 23.18 7.24
N VAL A 226 11.29 22.17 6.43
CA VAL A 226 10.00 22.04 5.73
C VAL A 226 8.96 21.45 6.69
N ALA A 227 7.78 22.05 6.76
CA ALA A 227 6.63 21.43 7.43
C ALA A 227 6.09 20.27 6.58
N VAL A 228 5.66 19.18 7.20
CA VAL A 228 5.14 17.99 6.50
C VAL A 228 3.74 17.67 6.98
N ILE A 229 2.79 17.49 6.05
CA ILE A 229 1.54 16.77 6.30
C ILE A 229 1.69 15.39 5.67
N PHE A 230 1.64 14.36 6.50
CA PHE A 230 1.86 12.98 6.09
C PHE A 230 0.56 12.17 6.23
N ILE A 231 -0.06 11.82 5.12
CA ILE A 231 -1.27 10.99 5.11
C ILE A 231 -0.84 9.53 5.01
N SER A 232 -1.34 8.69 5.90
CA SER A 232 -1.14 7.24 5.86
C SER A 232 -2.29 6.51 6.54
N HIS A 233 -2.53 5.29 6.13
CA HIS A 233 -3.35 4.32 6.83
C HIS A 233 -2.47 3.35 7.69
N ASP A 234 -1.15 3.38 7.53
CA ASP A 234 -0.18 2.56 8.25
C ASP A 234 0.33 3.32 9.50
N LEU A 235 -0.15 2.89 10.67
CA LEU A 235 0.22 3.49 11.95
C LEU A 235 1.67 3.19 12.35
N GLY A 236 2.25 2.07 11.91
CA GLY A 236 3.65 1.74 12.13
C GLY A 236 4.57 2.75 11.43
N VAL A 237 4.24 3.13 10.21
CA VAL A 237 4.91 4.20 9.46
C VAL A 237 4.78 5.54 10.18
N VAL A 238 3.58 5.86 10.63
CA VAL A 238 3.28 7.14 11.31
C VAL A 238 4.05 7.26 12.63
N ALA A 239 4.15 6.19 13.41
CA ALA A 239 4.94 6.16 14.65
C ALA A 239 6.42 6.54 14.41
N GLY A 240 6.93 6.19 13.22
CA GLY A 240 8.30 6.50 12.82
C GLY A 240 8.54 7.95 12.39
N ILE A 241 7.54 8.75 11.98
CA ILE A 241 7.75 10.05 11.31
C ILE A 241 7.00 11.21 11.97
N ALA A 242 5.88 10.99 12.63
CA ALA A 242 4.98 12.04 13.09
C ALA A 242 5.44 12.68 14.41
N ASP A 243 5.32 14.02 14.50
CA ASP A 243 5.37 14.77 15.75
C ASP A 243 3.96 14.86 16.35
N LYS A 244 2.96 15.14 15.51
CA LYS A 244 1.55 15.20 15.87
C LYS A 244 0.72 14.30 14.96
N ILE A 245 -0.42 13.84 15.47
CA ILE A 245 -1.36 13.00 14.75
C ILE A 245 -2.76 13.57 14.83
N LEU A 246 -3.45 13.60 13.68
CA LEU A 246 -4.87 13.84 13.52
C LEU A 246 -5.54 12.53 13.09
N VAL A 247 -6.40 11.99 13.92
CA VAL A 247 -7.19 10.79 13.62
C VAL A 247 -8.53 11.19 13.00
N MET A 248 -8.84 10.69 11.81
CA MET A 248 -10.07 11.00 11.08
C MET A 248 -10.95 9.76 10.89
N CYS A 249 -12.27 9.95 11.07
CA CYS A 249 -13.28 8.94 10.79
C CYS A 249 -14.51 9.60 10.16
N ASN A 250 -15.01 9.06 9.03
CA ASN A 250 -16.23 9.56 8.37
C ASN A 250 -16.26 11.09 8.15
N GLY A 251 -15.14 11.68 7.79
CA GLY A 251 -15.01 13.11 7.53
C GLY A 251 -14.86 13.99 8.78
N ILE A 252 -14.75 13.42 9.97
CA ILE A 252 -14.67 14.13 11.24
C ILE A 252 -13.31 13.84 11.91
N ALA A 253 -12.75 14.86 12.59
CA ALA A 253 -11.60 14.70 13.47
C ALA A 253 -12.05 14.03 14.78
N MET A 254 -11.58 12.80 15.05
CA MET A 254 -11.90 12.05 16.25
C MET A 254 -11.00 12.45 17.41
N GLU A 255 -9.71 12.48 17.17
CA GLU A 255 -8.70 12.85 18.16
C GLU A 255 -7.52 13.55 17.49
N THR A 256 -6.90 14.49 18.22
CA THR A 256 -5.66 15.15 17.81
C THR A 256 -4.72 15.30 18.99
N GLY A 257 -3.43 15.14 18.76
CA GLY A 257 -2.42 15.26 19.82
C GLY A 257 -1.02 14.91 19.34
N ASP A 258 -0.06 15.05 20.26
CA ASP A 258 1.29 14.58 20.04
C ASP A 258 1.30 13.06 19.83
N ALA A 259 2.26 12.55 19.05
CA ALA A 259 2.32 11.13 18.68
C ALA A 259 2.30 10.22 19.94
N ASP A 260 3.05 10.56 20.99
CA ASP A 260 3.05 9.80 22.26
C ASP A 260 1.69 9.75 22.94
N LYS A 261 0.90 10.85 22.85
CA LYS A 261 -0.45 10.85 23.41
C LYS A 261 -1.36 9.88 22.65
N ILE A 262 -1.32 9.94 21.31
CA ILE A 262 -2.19 9.10 20.46
C ILE A 262 -1.84 7.63 20.60
N PHE A 263 -0.55 7.26 20.57
CA PHE A 263 -0.14 5.84 20.65
C PHE A 263 -0.30 5.22 22.03
N TYR A 264 -0.01 5.94 23.11
CA TYR A 264 0.10 5.35 24.45
C TYR A 264 -0.96 5.83 25.44
N ARG A 265 -1.66 6.93 25.16
CA ARG A 265 -2.58 7.57 26.10
C ARG A 265 -3.86 8.07 25.42
N THR A 266 -4.27 7.42 24.33
CA THR A 266 -5.51 7.77 23.61
C THR A 266 -6.74 7.58 24.51
N GLU A 267 -7.67 8.53 24.43
CA GLU A 267 -8.94 8.51 25.17
C GLU A 267 -10.11 8.11 24.26
N ASP A 268 -10.00 8.40 22.95
CA ASP A 268 -11.06 8.15 21.98
C ASP A 268 -11.20 6.66 21.65
N ASP A 269 -12.44 6.17 21.64
CA ASP A 269 -12.73 4.74 21.42
C ASP A 269 -12.48 4.28 19.98
N TYR A 270 -12.59 5.18 18.99
CA TYR A 270 -12.24 4.84 17.61
C TYR A 270 -10.73 4.72 17.45
N THR A 271 -9.97 5.67 18.02
CA THR A 271 -8.50 5.62 18.04
C THR A 271 -7.99 4.34 18.70
N LYS A 272 -8.57 3.94 19.85
CA LYS A 272 -8.24 2.66 20.51
C LYS A 272 -8.50 1.48 19.61
N ARG A 273 -9.65 1.44 18.92
CA ARG A 273 -9.97 0.36 17.97
C ARG A 273 -8.99 0.32 16.80
N LEU A 274 -8.62 1.50 16.28
CA LEU A 274 -7.67 1.61 15.18
C LEU A 274 -6.27 1.09 15.59
N LEU A 275 -5.80 1.42 16.79
CA LEU A 275 -4.52 0.93 17.32
C LEU A 275 -4.57 -0.58 17.60
N ASN A 276 -5.64 -1.08 18.23
CA ASN A 276 -5.82 -2.50 18.51
C ASN A 276 -6.01 -3.38 17.25
N ALA A 277 -6.28 -2.76 16.10
CA ALA A 277 -6.37 -3.48 14.84
C ALA A 277 -4.99 -3.78 14.22
N ILE A 278 -3.92 -3.21 14.75
CA ILE A 278 -2.55 -3.56 14.30
C ILE A 278 -2.28 -4.99 14.79
N PRO A 279 -1.92 -5.92 13.90
CA PRO A 279 -1.56 -7.27 14.30
C PRO A 279 -0.32 -7.25 15.21
N GLU A 280 -0.46 -7.59 16.49
CA GLU A 280 0.65 -7.67 17.44
C GLU A 280 0.93 -9.12 17.83
N GLY A 281 2.21 -9.52 17.76
CA GLY A 281 2.68 -10.85 18.19
C GLY A 281 2.17 -11.99 17.32
N ALA A 282 2.39 -13.22 17.79
CA ALA A 282 1.78 -14.41 17.21
C ALA A 282 0.44 -14.70 17.90
N LYS A 283 -0.61 -14.97 17.13
CA LYS A 283 -1.83 -15.54 17.69
C LYS A 283 -1.50 -16.90 18.31
N THR A 284 -2.02 -17.21 19.50
CA THR A 284 -1.88 -18.53 20.10
C THR A 284 -2.62 -19.53 19.22
N MET A 285 -1.95 -20.04 18.19
CA MET A 285 -2.51 -21.04 17.31
C MET A 285 -2.43 -22.40 17.98
N VAL A 286 -3.52 -23.12 17.99
CA VAL A 286 -3.48 -24.54 18.32
C VAL A 286 -2.63 -25.20 17.23
N ASN A 287 -1.55 -25.88 17.61
CA ASN A 287 -0.70 -26.61 16.65
C ASN A 287 -1.56 -27.66 15.93
N ARG A 288 -1.93 -27.37 14.69
CA ARG A 288 -2.79 -28.20 13.84
C ARG A 288 -1.99 -28.93 12.77
N ALA A 289 -0.76 -28.50 12.56
CA ALA A 289 0.10 -29.13 11.57
C ALA A 289 0.27 -30.61 11.91
N GLN A 290 -0.21 -31.45 11.02
CA GLN A 290 0.05 -32.89 11.08
C GLN A 290 1.47 -33.13 10.56
N ASP A 291 2.13 -34.20 10.99
CA ASP A 291 3.47 -34.53 10.47
C ASP A 291 3.46 -34.98 9.01
N GLU A 292 2.28 -35.13 8.41
CA GLU A 292 2.10 -35.51 7.01
C GLU A 292 2.26 -34.30 6.07
N SER A 293 3.14 -34.45 5.06
CA SER A 293 3.32 -33.47 3.99
C SER A 293 2.15 -33.49 3.01
N LEU A 294 1.47 -32.34 2.81
CA LEU A 294 0.46 -32.18 1.75
C LEU A 294 1.09 -31.76 0.42
N VAL A 295 2.08 -30.87 0.48
CA VAL A 295 2.80 -30.38 -0.71
C VAL A 295 4.29 -30.57 -0.53
N GLU A 296 4.92 -31.11 -1.55
CA GLU A 296 6.38 -31.23 -1.63
C GLU A 296 6.85 -30.60 -2.92
N VAL A 297 7.80 -29.68 -2.80
CA VAL A 297 8.44 -28.98 -3.91
C VAL A 297 9.92 -29.30 -3.86
N ALA A 298 10.47 -29.81 -4.96
CA ALA A 298 11.88 -30.17 -5.06
C ALA A 298 12.55 -29.50 -6.28
N ASN A 299 13.59 -28.69 -5.99
CA ASN A 299 14.45 -28.02 -6.99
C ASN A 299 13.65 -27.25 -8.06
N LEU A 300 12.55 -26.62 -7.68
CA LEU A 300 11.64 -25.94 -8.60
C LEU A 300 12.30 -24.71 -9.21
N LYS A 301 12.25 -24.61 -10.54
CA LYS A 301 12.69 -23.44 -11.30
C LYS A 301 11.55 -22.96 -12.19
N THR A 302 11.34 -21.65 -12.21
CA THR A 302 10.37 -20.96 -13.07
C THR A 302 11.03 -19.76 -13.71
N TRP A 303 11.33 -19.88 -15.01
CA TRP A 303 12.00 -18.86 -15.78
C TRP A 303 11.11 -18.35 -16.90
N PHE A 304 11.15 -17.05 -17.11
CA PHE A 304 10.41 -16.39 -18.19
C PHE A 304 11.38 -15.82 -19.22
N LYS A 305 11.00 -15.90 -20.49
CA LYS A 305 11.70 -15.22 -21.58
C LYS A 305 11.14 -13.82 -21.75
N ASP A 306 11.99 -12.82 -21.59
CA ASP A 306 11.67 -11.43 -21.86
C ASP A 306 12.13 -11.03 -23.27
N TYR A 307 11.17 -10.56 -24.07
CA TYR A 307 11.36 -10.15 -25.47
C TYR A 307 11.33 -8.61 -25.63
N SER A 308 11.41 -7.85 -24.53
CA SER A 308 11.29 -6.38 -24.54
C SER A 308 12.49 -5.65 -25.16
N GLY A 309 13.56 -6.34 -25.49
CA GLY A 309 14.78 -5.77 -26.08
C GLY A 309 15.19 -6.43 -27.40
N SER A 310 16.30 -5.96 -27.98
CA SER A 310 16.92 -6.57 -29.17
C SER A 310 17.52 -7.96 -28.90
N LYS A 311 17.69 -8.35 -27.64
CA LYS A 311 18.15 -9.66 -27.19
C LYS A 311 17.13 -10.25 -26.24
N VAL A 312 16.83 -11.55 -26.41
CA VAL A 312 16.00 -12.30 -25.46
C VAL A 312 16.77 -12.40 -24.14
N SER A 313 16.19 -11.88 -23.07
CA SER A 313 16.70 -12.07 -21.71
C SER A 313 15.88 -13.13 -20.97
N ILE A 314 16.49 -13.81 -20.01
CA ILE A 314 15.82 -14.80 -19.16
C ILE A 314 15.67 -14.19 -17.77
N VAL A 315 14.43 -14.06 -17.33
CA VAL A 315 14.09 -13.66 -15.96
C VAL A 315 13.89 -14.93 -15.14
N LYS A 316 14.78 -15.18 -14.20
CA LYS A 316 14.76 -16.33 -13.29
C LYS A 316 13.91 -15.96 -12.06
N ALA A 317 12.59 -16.05 -12.19
CA ALA A 317 11.67 -15.64 -11.14
C ALA A 317 11.69 -16.59 -9.93
N VAL A 318 11.92 -17.88 -10.14
CA VAL A 318 12.21 -18.88 -9.10
C VAL A 318 13.43 -19.67 -9.53
N GLU A 319 14.43 -19.76 -8.64
CA GLU A 319 15.67 -20.47 -8.86
C GLU A 319 15.89 -21.48 -7.73
N ASN A 320 15.70 -22.77 -8.03
CA ASN A 320 15.98 -23.88 -7.12
C ASN A 320 15.22 -23.85 -5.77
N ALA A 321 13.91 -23.60 -5.79
CA ALA A 321 13.10 -23.62 -4.58
C ALA A 321 12.77 -25.06 -4.15
N SER A 322 13.03 -25.38 -2.88
CA SER A 322 12.64 -26.66 -2.26
C SER A 322 11.96 -26.37 -0.93
N LEU A 323 10.75 -26.88 -0.72
CA LEU A 323 9.96 -26.68 0.47
C LEU A 323 8.91 -27.79 0.66
N THR A 324 8.38 -27.89 1.86
CA THR A 324 7.24 -28.75 2.19
C THR A 324 6.16 -27.93 2.88
N ILE A 325 4.88 -28.25 2.66
CA ILE A 325 3.74 -27.69 3.40
C ILE A 325 3.03 -28.86 4.07
N LYS A 326 2.93 -28.80 5.39
CA LYS A 326 2.25 -29.83 6.19
C LYS A 326 0.73 -29.64 6.17
N ARG A 327 -0.04 -30.71 6.34
CA ARG A 327 -1.50 -30.62 6.44
C ARG A 327 -1.91 -29.77 7.66
N GLY A 328 -2.84 -28.84 7.44
CA GLY A 328 -3.33 -27.92 8.46
C GLY A 328 -2.37 -26.80 8.84
N GLU A 329 -1.20 -26.71 8.20
CA GLU A 329 -0.21 -25.66 8.41
C GLU A 329 -0.59 -24.37 7.68
N ILE A 330 -0.32 -23.23 8.29
CA ILE A 330 -0.23 -21.94 7.60
C ILE A 330 1.24 -21.61 7.42
N LEU A 331 1.76 -21.76 6.19
CA LEU A 331 3.12 -21.45 5.83
C LEU A 331 3.20 -20.03 5.28
N GLY A 332 3.87 -19.13 5.99
CA GLY A 332 4.16 -17.76 5.53
C GLY A 332 5.27 -17.74 4.48
N LEU A 333 5.14 -16.88 3.48
CA LEU A 333 6.20 -16.60 2.51
C LEU A 333 6.43 -15.10 2.42
N VAL A 334 7.62 -14.65 2.83
CA VAL A 334 8.01 -13.24 2.89
C VAL A 334 9.19 -12.92 1.99
N GLY A 335 9.38 -11.64 1.69
CA GLY A 335 10.50 -11.10 0.91
C GLY A 335 10.09 -9.84 0.17
N GLU A 336 11.04 -9.14 -0.43
CA GLU A 336 10.80 -7.91 -1.18
C GLU A 336 9.92 -8.12 -2.42
N SER A 337 9.34 -7.03 -2.94
CA SER A 337 8.61 -7.05 -4.21
C SER A 337 9.53 -7.53 -5.34
N GLY A 338 9.01 -8.41 -6.19
CA GLY A 338 9.82 -9.01 -7.28
C GLY A 338 10.76 -10.14 -6.84
N SER A 339 10.79 -10.56 -5.56
CA SER A 339 11.60 -11.71 -5.12
C SER A 339 11.15 -13.07 -5.66
N GLY A 340 9.96 -13.15 -6.28
CA GLY A 340 9.43 -14.37 -6.91
C GLY A 340 8.31 -15.08 -6.13
N LYS A 341 7.82 -14.53 -5.01
CA LYS A 341 6.78 -15.13 -4.13
C LYS A 341 5.51 -15.55 -4.87
N SER A 342 4.88 -14.61 -5.56
CA SER A 342 3.65 -14.88 -6.33
C SER A 342 3.90 -15.89 -7.46
N THR A 343 5.09 -15.86 -8.06
CA THR A 343 5.50 -16.83 -9.08
C THR A 343 5.64 -18.22 -8.47
N LEU A 344 6.27 -18.35 -7.30
CA LEU A 344 6.39 -19.62 -6.59
C LEU A 344 5.00 -20.20 -6.26
N GLY A 345 4.09 -19.38 -5.70
CA GLY A 345 2.70 -19.81 -5.43
C GLY A 345 1.97 -20.29 -6.69
N ARG A 346 2.07 -19.53 -7.78
CA ARG A 346 1.46 -19.92 -9.07
C ARG A 346 2.10 -21.17 -9.67
N SER A 347 3.40 -21.38 -9.48
CA SER A 347 4.10 -22.59 -9.96
C SER A 347 3.68 -23.82 -9.18
N ILE A 348 3.45 -23.73 -7.86
CA ILE A 348 2.91 -24.82 -7.04
C ILE A 348 1.53 -25.25 -7.55
N LEU A 349 0.66 -24.29 -7.90
CA LEU A 349 -0.67 -24.56 -8.47
C LEU A 349 -0.65 -24.91 -9.97
N GLN A 350 0.51 -25.00 -10.59
CA GLN A 350 0.69 -25.21 -12.04
C GLN A 350 -0.06 -24.16 -12.89
N LEU A 351 -0.14 -22.92 -12.38
CA LEU A 351 -0.65 -21.76 -13.11
C LEU A 351 0.46 -21.02 -13.84
N ALA A 352 1.72 -21.16 -13.40
CA ALA A 352 2.91 -20.72 -14.10
C ALA A 352 3.69 -21.95 -14.59
N PRO A 353 4.35 -21.88 -15.77
CA PRO A 353 5.09 -23.01 -16.33
C PRO A 353 6.32 -23.34 -15.49
N THR A 354 6.45 -24.60 -15.07
CA THR A 354 7.66 -25.12 -14.42
C THR A 354 8.75 -25.32 -15.48
N THR A 355 9.94 -24.75 -15.27
CA THR A 355 11.11 -24.95 -16.14
C THR A 355 11.84 -26.23 -15.79
N GLU A 356 12.10 -26.45 -14.50
CA GLU A 356 12.72 -27.65 -13.94
C GLU A 356 12.18 -27.91 -12.52
N GLY A 357 12.41 -29.12 -12.00
CA GLY A 357 11.99 -29.52 -10.66
C GLY A 357 10.60 -30.17 -10.65
N THR A 358 10.15 -30.52 -9.46
CA THR A 358 8.87 -31.24 -9.25
C THR A 358 8.02 -30.59 -8.19
N VAL A 359 6.71 -30.67 -8.38
CA VAL A 359 5.68 -30.35 -7.39
C VAL A 359 4.83 -31.59 -7.19
N THR A 360 4.77 -32.06 -5.96
CA THR A 360 3.95 -33.21 -5.54
C THR A 360 2.86 -32.71 -4.58
N PHE A 361 1.63 -33.13 -4.79
CA PHE A 361 0.48 -32.83 -3.93
C PHE A 361 -0.17 -34.13 -3.51
N ASP A 362 -0.25 -34.37 -2.22
CA ASP A 362 -0.84 -35.59 -1.64
C ASP A 362 -0.25 -36.87 -2.28
N GLY A 363 1.09 -36.92 -2.37
CA GLY A 363 1.85 -38.03 -2.96
C GLY A 363 1.80 -38.13 -4.49
N ASN A 364 1.10 -37.21 -5.19
CA ASN A 364 0.95 -37.24 -6.65
C ASN A 364 1.73 -36.11 -7.31
N GLN A 365 2.60 -36.43 -8.26
CA GLN A 365 3.35 -35.43 -8.99
C GLN A 365 2.46 -34.67 -9.97
N LEU A 366 2.39 -33.33 -9.82
CA LEU A 366 1.59 -32.45 -10.66
C LEU A 366 2.35 -31.91 -11.88
N THR A 367 3.67 -31.76 -11.75
CA THR A 367 4.54 -31.28 -12.83
C THR A 367 4.45 -32.18 -14.05
N GLY A 368 4.20 -31.58 -15.22
CA GLY A 368 4.05 -32.29 -16.48
C GLY A 368 2.63 -32.77 -16.79
N MET A 369 1.66 -32.59 -15.88
CA MET A 369 0.27 -32.91 -16.16
C MET A 369 -0.33 -31.96 -17.21
N SER A 370 -1.16 -32.49 -18.10
CA SER A 370 -1.96 -31.71 -19.03
C SER A 370 -3.07 -30.93 -18.30
N ASN A 371 -3.64 -29.92 -18.95
CA ASN A 371 -4.75 -29.14 -18.37
C ASN A 371 -5.96 -30.01 -17.98
N SER A 372 -6.26 -31.04 -18.73
CA SER A 372 -7.37 -31.99 -18.43
C SER A 372 -7.06 -32.83 -17.20
N GLN A 373 -5.84 -33.28 -17.03
CA GLN A 373 -5.38 -34.02 -15.85
C GLN A 373 -5.36 -33.16 -14.58
N MET A 374 -5.13 -31.83 -14.73
CA MET A 374 -5.14 -30.89 -13.62
C MET A 374 -6.55 -30.54 -13.08
N VAL A 375 -7.63 -30.78 -13.82
CA VAL A 375 -9.01 -30.41 -13.40
C VAL A 375 -9.39 -30.95 -12.02
N PRO A 376 -9.17 -32.24 -11.68
CA PRO A 376 -9.50 -32.77 -10.35
C PRO A 376 -8.69 -32.12 -9.23
N TRP A 377 -7.41 -31.80 -9.49
CA TRP A 377 -6.50 -31.18 -8.54
C TRP A 377 -6.85 -29.72 -8.30
N ARG A 378 -7.27 -28.98 -9.34
CA ARG A 378 -7.73 -27.57 -9.20
C ARG A 378 -8.93 -27.42 -8.28
N ARG A 379 -9.75 -28.46 -8.08
CA ARG A 379 -10.79 -28.46 -7.06
C ARG A 379 -10.20 -28.48 -5.65
N ARG A 380 -9.12 -29.25 -5.43
CA ARG A 380 -8.47 -29.44 -4.13
C ARG A 380 -7.50 -28.32 -3.77
N MET A 381 -7.06 -27.54 -4.76
CA MET A 381 -6.10 -26.44 -4.61
C MET A 381 -6.68 -25.15 -5.19
N GLN A 382 -6.72 -24.09 -4.42
CA GLN A 382 -7.29 -22.80 -4.84
C GLN A 382 -6.33 -21.65 -4.58
N MET A 383 -6.59 -20.50 -5.20
CA MET A 383 -5.81 -19.29 -5.03
C MET A 383 -6.71 -18.10 -4.69
N ILE A 384 -6.29 -17.31 -3.69
CA ILE A 384 -6.80 -15.97 -3.45
C ILE A 384 -5.76 -15.01 -4.06
N PHE A 385 -6.19 -14.21 -5.05
CA PHE A 385 -5.31 -13.32 -5.80
C PHE A 385 -5.15 -11.97 -5.08
N GLN A 386 -4.03 -11.30 -5.33
CA GLN A 386 -3.62 -10.03 -4.75
C GLN A 386 -4.64 -8.90 -4.98
N ASP A 387 -5.19 -8.80 -6.18
CA ASP A 387 -6.16 -7.75 -6.53
C ASP A 387 -7.58 -8.34 -6.63
N PRO A 388 -8.46 -8.05 -5.67
CA PRO A 388 -9.84 -8.52 -5.73
C PRO A 388 -10.63 -7.90 -6.89
N TYR A 389 -10.26 -6.69 -7.38
CA TYR A 389 -10.89 -6.07 -8.54
C TYR A 389 -10.59 -6.85 -9.82
N ALA A 390 -9.32 -7.15 -10.08
CA ALA A 390 -8.91 -7.88 -11.27
C ALA A 390 -9.33 -9.35 -11.22
N SER A 391 -9.48 -9.93 -10.01
CA SER A 391 -9.84 -11.33 -9.84
C SER A 391 -11.33 -11.63 -10.02
N LEU A 392 -12.21 -10.63 -9.85
CA LEU A 392 -13.67 -10.78 -9.99
C LEU A 392 -14.13 -10.27 -11.34
N ASN A 393 -14.96 -11.05 -12.04
CA ASN A 393 -15.57 -10.60 -13.29
C ASN A 393 -16.62 -9.51 -13.01
N PRO A 394 -16.43 -8.26 -13.49
CA PRO A 394 -17.35 -7.16 -13.19
C PRO A 394 -18.75 -7.32 -13.80
N ARG A 395 -18.93 -8.27 -14.72
CA ARG A 395 -20.21 -8.56 -15.40
C ARG A 395 -21.00 -9.68 -14.73
N MET A 396 -20.43 -10.34 -13.72
CA MET A 396 -21.08 -11.40 -12.95
C MET A 396 -21.57 -10.83 -11.61
N THR A 397 -22.77 -11.27 -11.19
CA THR A 397 -23.24 -11.00 -9.83
C THR A 397 -22.44 -11.83 -8.82
N VAL A 398 -22.51 -11.48 -7.53
CA VAL A 398 -21.90 -12.27 -6.45
C VAL A 398 -22.43 -13.71 -6.47
N PHE A 399 -23.75 -13.89 -6.69
CA PHE A 399 -24.33 -15.23 -6.86
C PHE A 399 -23.63 -16.03 -7.96
N GLN A 400 -23.48 -15.43 -9.15
CA GLN A 400 -22.85 -16.12 -10.29
C GLN A 400 -21.39 -16.45 -9.98
N THR A 401 -20.65 -15.52 -9.36
CA THR A 401 -19.25 -15.70 -8.98
C THR A 401 -19.04 -16.87 -8.00
N LEU A 402 -19.92 -17.00 -7.00
CA LEU A 402 -19.85 -18.09 -6.01
C LEU A 402 -20.43 -19.42 -6.53
N ALA A 403 -21.42 -19.36 -7.42
CA ALA A 403 -22.05 -20.54 -8.01
C ALA A 403 -21.18 -21.23 -9.07
N GLU A 404 -20.38 -20.46 -9.82
CA GLU A 404 -19.58 -20.96 -10.94
C GLU A 404 -18.69 -22.16 -10.56
N PRO A 405 -17.80 -22.07 -9.53
CA PRO A 405 -16.95 -23.19 -9.15
C PRO A 405 -17.75 -24.41 -8.66
N LEU A 406 -18.87 -24.20 -7.97
CA LEU A 406 -19.76 -25.28 -7.51
C LEU A 406 -20.39 -26.07 -8.66
N LEU A 407 -20.88 -25.34 -9.67
CA LEU A 407 -21.49 -25.94 -10.86
C LEU A 407 -20.43 -26.58 -11.75
N TYR A 408 -19.29 -25.93 -11.98
CA TYR A 408 -18.21 -26.45 -12.81
C TYR A 408 -17.67 -27.78 -12.30
N HIS A 409 -17.50 -27.94 -11.00
CA HIS A 409 -16.99 -29.15 -10.37
C HIS A 409 -18.11 -30.15 -9.98
N GLY A 410 -19.35 -29.87 -10.33
CA GLY A 410 -20.47 -30.76 -10.04
C GLY A 410 -20.81 -30.91 -8.54
N LEU A 411 -20.43 -29.91 -7.72
CA LEU A 411 -20.70 -29.91 -6.27
C LEU A 411 -22.11 -29.44 -5.94
N ALA A 412 -22.73 -28.71 -6.86
CA ALA A 412 -24.12 -28.29 -6.76
C ALA A 412 -24.87 -28.48 -8.08
N ASN A 413 -26.18 -28.46 -7.99
CA ASN A 413 -27.11 -28.52 -9.12
C ASN A 413 -28.14 -27.39 -9.00
N LYS A 414 -29.04 -27.26 -9.98
CA LYS A 414 -30.06 -26.21 -10.03
C LYS A 414 -30.97 -26.15 -8.79
N ASN A 415 -31.12 -27.26 -8.08
CA ASN A 415 -32.06 -27.35 -6.94
C ASN A 415 -31.43 -26.86 -5.63
N ASN A 416 -30.10 -27.05 -5.44
CA ASN A 416 -29.41 -26.73 -4.18
C ASN A 416 -28.39 -25.59 -4.28
N ILE A 417 -28.14 -25.05 -5.48
CA ILE A 417 -27.12 -24.02 -5.69
C ILE A 417 -27.36 -22.75 -4.85
N THR A 418 -28.61 -22.33 -4.70
CA THR A 418 -28.97 -21.12 -3.93
C THR A 418 -28.63 -21.29 -2.45
N GLU A 419 -28.93 -22.46 -1.89
CA GLU A 419 -28.61 -22.77 -0.48
C GLU A 419 -27.10 -22.85 -0.26
N GLN A 420 -26.35 -23.45 -1.18
CA GLN A 420 -24.88 -23.49 -1.13
C GLN A 420 -24.26 -22.08 -1.19
N VAL A 421 -24.77 -21.22 -2.07
CA VAL A 421 -24.31 -19.82 -2.16
C VAL A 421 -24.66 -19.04 -0.89
N HIS A 422 -25.85 -19.27 -0.30
CA HIS A 422 -26.20 -18.65 0.99
C HIS A 422 -25.22 -19.07 2.10
N SER A 423 -24.88 -20.36 2.18
CA SER A 423 -23.90 -20.85 3.15
C SER A 423 -22.53 -20.19 2.95
N LEU A 424 -22.04 -20.08 1.72
CA LEU A 424 -20.78 -19.39 1.43
C LEU A 424 -20.81 -17.90 1.80
N MET A 425 -21.95 -17.22 1.58
CA MET A 425 -22.09 -15.82 1.99
C MET A 425 -22.06 -15.67 3.51
N ASP A 426 -22.72 -16.57 4.23
CA ASP A 426 -22.71 -16.59 5.69
C ASP A 426 -21.28 -16.87 6.21
N ASP A 427 -20.56 -17.83 5.60
CA ASP A 427 -19.17 -18.17 5.95
C ASP A 427 -18.23 -16.99 5.85
N VAL A 428 -18.42 -16.11 4.85
CA VAL A 428 -17.57 -14.93 4.67
C VAL A 428 -18.17 -13.64 5.26
N GLY A 429 -19.28 -13.74 6.01
CA GLY A 429 -19.91 -12.61 6.69
C GLY A 429 -20.54 -11.58 5.75
N LEU A 430 -21.13 -12.01 4.63
CA LEU A 430 -21.86 -11.18 3.70
C LEU A 430 -23.38 -11.41 3.82
N ALA A 431 -24.17 -10.33 3.81
CA ALA A 431 -25.61 -10.45 3.88
C ALA A 431 -26.21 -11.10 2.61
N ARG A 432 -27.04 -12.14 2.77
CA ARG A 432 -27.64 -12.92 1.67
C ARG A 432 -28.30 -12.09 0.57
N PRO A 433 -29.04 -10.97 0.85
CA PRO A 433 -29.62 -10.15 -0.20
C PRO A 433 -28.59 -9.51 -1.16
N GLN A 434 -27.33 -9.36 -0.72
CA GLN A 434 -26.27 -8.78 -1.53
C GLN A 434 -25.81 -9.69 -2.68
N MET A 435 -26.23 -10.95 -2.73
CA MET A 435 -25.86 -11.89 -3.80
C MET A 435 -26.28 -11.44 -5.21
N ARG A 436 -27.25 -10.51 -5.30
CA ARG A 436 -27.76 -9.97 -6.58
C ARG A 436 -26.94 -8.80 -7.11
N LYS A 437 -26.06 -8.22 -6.28
CA LYS A 437 -25.22 -7.09 -6.62
C LYS A 437 -23.99 -7.51 -7.45
N TYR A 438 -23.41 -6.54 -8.14
CA TYR A 438 -22.17 -6.68 -8.89
C TYR A 438 -20.96 -6.28 -8.05
N PRO A 439 -19.74 -6.78 -8.36
CA PRO A 439 -18.53 -6.46 -7.59
C PRO A 439 -18.26 -4.97 -7.40
N HIS A 440 -18.57 -4.12 -8.39
CA HIS A 440 -18.35 -2.67 -8.30
C HIS A 440 -19.24 -1.96 -7.27
N GLU A 441 -20.30 -2.61 -6.77
CA GLU A 441 -21.20 -2.07 -5.74
C GLU A 441 -20.71 -2.35 -4.30
N PHE A 442 -19.53 -2.98 -4.15
CA PHE A 442 -18.97 -3.40 -2.87
C PHE A 442 -17.68 -2.63 -2.54
N SER A 443 -17.39 -2.46 -1.23
CA SER A 443 -16.11 -1.95 -0.75
C SER A 443 -14.97 -2.95 -1.02
N GLY A 444 -13.71 -2.51 -0.91
CA GLY A 444 -12.53 -3.37 -1.09
C GLY A 444 -12.56 -4.61 -0.21
N GLY A 445 -12.81 -4.44 1.10
CA GLY A 445 -12.91 -5.55 2.04
C GLY A 445 -14.06 -6.52 1.74
N GLN A 446 -15.21 -6.00 1.29
CA GLN A 446 -16.33 -6.85 0.87
C GLN A 446 -16.01 -7.65 -0.41
N ARG A 447 -15.29 -7.06 -1.37
CA ARG A 447 -14.80 -7.79 -2.56
C ARG A 447 -13.80 -8.88 -2.19
N GLN A 448 -12.94 -8.60 -1.22
CA GLN A 448 -12.01 -9.60 -0.70
C GLN A 448 -12.76 -10.78 -0.06
N ARG A 449 -13.82 -10.52 0.70
CA ARG A 449 -14.71 -11.57 1.24
C ARG A 449 -15.36 -12.41 0.13
N ILE A 450 -15.78 -11.80 -0.99
CA ILE A 450 -16.30 -12.52 -2.16
C ILE A 450 -15.21 -13.39 -2.79
N ALA A 451 -13.98 -12.88 -2.95
CA ALA A 451 -12.87 -13.64 -3.51
C ALA A 451 -12.47 -14.84 -2.62
N ILE A 452 -12.48 -14.65 -1.29
CA ILE A 452 -12.30 -15.73 -0.31
C ILE A 452 -13.42 -16.75 -0.42
N GLY A 453 -14.69 -16.30 -0.45
CA GLY A 453 -15.86 -17.18 -0.61
C GLY A 453 -15.80 -18.04 -1.88
N ARG A 454 -15.33 -17.45 -2.99
CA ARG A 454 -15.11 -18.19 -4.24
C ARG A 454 -14.01 -19.27 -4.09
N ALA A 455 -12.92 -18.93 -3.39
CA ALA A 455 -11.82 -19.87 -3.19
C ALA A 455 -12.23 -21.07 -2.31
N ILE A 456 -13.01 -20.84 -1.24
CA ILE A 456 -13.46 -21.93 -0.35
C ILE A 456 -14.66 -22.75 -0.91
N ALA A 457 -15.32 -22.27 -1.98
CA ALA A 457 -16.52 -22.89 -2.54
C ALA A 457 -16.33 -24.37 -2.91
N THR A 458 -15.17 -24.75 -3.40
CA THR A 458 -14.85 -26.14 -3.76
C THR A 458 -14.44 -27.01 -2.59
N LYS A 459 -14.38 -26.46 -1.36
CA LYS A 459 -13.83 -27.10 -0.15
C LYS A 459 -12.41 -27.63 -0.41
N PRO A 460 -11.46 -26.75 -0.75
CA PRO A 460 -10.10 -27.14 -1.08
C PRO A 460 -9.35 -27.64 0.15
N GLU A 461 -8.29 -28.39 -0.06
CA GLU A 461 -7.34 -28.81 0.99
C GLU A 461 -6.19 -27.80 1.12
N LEU A 462 -5.84 -27.11 0.01
CA LEU A 462 -4.79 -26.11 -0.04
C LEU A 462 -5.33 -24.79 -0.59
N ILE A 463 -5.02 -23.69 0.08
CA ILE A 463 -5.21 -22.34 -0.45
C ILE A 463 -3.85 -21.62 -0.49
N ILE A 464 -3.52 -21.04 -1.64
CA ILE A 464 -2.41 -20.08 -1.73
C ILE A 464 -3.04 -18.68 -1.75
N ALA A 465 -2.77 -17.91 -0.71
CA ALA A 465 -3.24 -16.54 -0.55
C ALA A 465 -2.10 -15.57 -0.94
N ASP A 466 -2.22 -14.95 -2.10
CA ASP A 466 -1.22 -14.03 -2.66
C ASP A 466 -1.58 -12.59 -2.27
N GLU A 467 -0.93 -12.07 -1.24
CA GLU A 467 -1.15 -10.73 -0.66
C GLU A 467 -2.64 -10.38 -0.41
N PRO A 468 -3.40 -11.22 0.31
CA PRO A 468 -4.85 -11.09 0.39
C PRO A 468 -5.35 -9.87 1.15
N VAL A 469 -4.47 -9.10 1.79
CA VAL A 469 -4.84 -7.93 2.62
C VAL A 469 -4.06 -6.66 2.27
N SER A 470 -3.15 -6.69 1.29
CA SER A 470 -2.19 -5.61 1.00
C SER A 470 -2.84 -4.28 0.56
N ALA A 471 -4.06 -4.32 0.02
CA ALA A 471 -4.79 -3.13 -0.46
C ALA A 471 -5.94 -2.70 0.48
N LEU A 472 -5.91 -3.16 1.74
CA LEU A 472 -6.99 -2.92 2.71
C LEU A 472 -6.50 -2.04 3.85
N ASP A 473 -7.42 -1.26 4.42
CA ASP A 473 -7.17 -0.50 5.66
C ASP A 473 -6.90 -1.43 6.83
N VAL A 474 -6.13 -0.99 7.82
CA VAL A 474 -5.71 -1.77 8.99
C VAL A 474 -6.89 -2.46 9.69
N THR A 475 -8.01 -1.76 9.89
CA THR A 475 -9.21 -2.33 10.54
C THR A 475 -9.85 -3.44 9.69
N ILE A 476 -9.96 -3.22 8.38
CA ILE A 476 -10.51 -4.24 7.46
C ILE A 476 -9.52 -5.39 7.30
N GLN A 477 -8.22 -5.10 7.27
CA GLN A 477 -7.16 -6.11 7.23
C GLN A 477 -7.27 -7.07 8.42
N ALA A 478 -7.40 -6.54 9.67
CA ALA A 478 -7.59 -7.35 10.86
C ALA A 478 -8.82 -8.26 10.75
N GLN A 479 -9.96 -7.73 10.30
CA GLN A 479 -11.19 -8.49 10.10
C GLN A 479 -11.06 -9.61 9.04
N ILE A 480 -10.27 -9.40 7.99
CA ILE A 480 -10.02 -10.41 6.97
C ILE A 480 -9.06 -11.47 7.49
N LEU A 481 -8.05 -11.10 8.28
CA LEU A 481 -7.14 -12.06 8.92
C LEU A 481 -7.89 -12.97 9.89
N ASP A 482 -8.77 -12.40 10.75
CA ASP A 482 -9.61 -13.16 11.65
C ASP A 482 -10.56 -14.10 10.88
N LEU A 483 -11.16 -13.62 9.78
CA LEU A 483 -11.98 -14.46 8.90
C LEU A 483 -11.17 -15.63 8.32
N ILE A 484 -9.95 -15.38 7.82
CA ILE A 484 -9.08 -16.43 7.26
C ILE A 484 -8.75 -17.46 8.34
N LEU A 485 -8.38 -17.03 9.55
CA LEU A 485 -8.08 -17.94 10.66
C LEU A 485 -9.29 -18.80 11.05
N ASP A 486 -10.47 -18.20 11.15
CA ASP A 486 -11.72 -18.91 11.43
C ASP A 486 -12.06 -19.94 10.32
N LEU A 487 -11.86 -19.57 9.05
CA LEU A 487 -12.07 -20.49 7.93
C LEU A 487 -11.06 -21.64 7.92
N VAL A 488 -9.78 -21.36 8.20
CA VAL A 488 -8.73 -22.39 8.35
C VAL A 488 -9.12 -23.37 9.43
N GLU A 489 -9.64 -22.88 10.57
CA GLU A 489 -10.08 -23.71 11.67
C GLU A 489 -11.31 -24.57 11.32
N ARG A 490 -12.37 -23.94 10.83
CA ARG A 490 -13.63 -24.64 10.54
C ARG A 490 -13.51 -25.65 9.42
N HIS A 491 -12.67 -25.38 8.42
CA HIS A 491 -12.52 -26.26 7.25
C HIS A 491 -11.25 -27.11 7.23
N ASN A 492 -10.44 -27.05 8.30
CA ASN A 492 -9.14 -27.74 8.40
C ASN A 492 -8.25 -27.49 7.17
N LEU A 493 -8.15 -26.23 6.75
CA LEU A 493 -7.42 -25.82 5.54
C LEU A 493 -5.91 -25.79 5.78
N THR A 494 -5.16 -26.18 4.76
CA THR A 494 -3.74 -25.90 4.64
C THR A 494 -3.56 -24.61 3.84
N MET A 495 -2.65 -23.73 4.24
CA MET A 495 -2.49 -22.45 3.55
C MET A 495 -1.02 -22.09 3.33
N MET A 496 -0.70 -21.55 2.15
CA MET A 496 0.49 -20.73 1.95
C MET A 496 0.05 -19.27 1.92
N PHE A 497 0.54 -18.47 2.86
CA PHE A 497 0.20 -17.06 3.00
C PHE A 497 1.36 -16.19 2.54
N ILE A 498 1.21 -15.48 1.43
CA ILE A 498 2.22 -14.62 0.83
C ILE A 498 1.92 -13.18 1.24
N SER A 499 2.90 -12.50 1.83
CA SER A 499 2.81 -11.07 2.13
C SER A 499 4.19 -10.43 2.14
N HIS A 500 4.21 -9.10 1.95
CA HIS A 500 5.38 -8.26 2.22
C HIS A 500 5.28 -7.62 3.61
N ASP A 501 4.11 -7.67 4.27
CA ASP A 501 3.92 -7.20 5.64
C ASP A 501 4.28 -8.29 6.65
N LEU A 502 5.38 -8.05 7.36
CA LEU A 502 5.96 -8.98 8.32
C LEU A 502 5.12 -9.16 9.58
N SER A 503 4.42 -8.09 10.02
CA SER A 503 3.53 -8.14 11.18
C SER A 503 2.36 -9.08 10.91
N VAL A 504 1.79 -8.99 9.71
CA VAL A 504 0.69 -9.86 9.26
C VAL A 504 1.14 -11.31 9.19
N VAL A 505 2.33 -11.56 8.61
CA VAL A 505 2.85 -12.94 8.49
C VAL A 505 3.16 -13.51 9.86
N ARG A 506 3.77 -12.74 10.77
CA ARG A 506 4.01 -13.16 12.14
C ARG A 506 2.73 -13.53 12.89
N TYR A 507 1.67 -12.72 12.65
CA TYR A 507 0.37 -12.93 13.30
C TYR A 507 -0.33 -14.22 12.86
N ILE A 508 -0.25 -14.60 11.56
CA ILE A 508 -1.07 -15.68 11.00
C ILE A 508 -0.32 -17.01 10.82
N SER A 509 1.03 -16.98 10.64
CA SER A 509 1.78 -18.14 10.15
C SER A 509 2.37 -18.99 11.27
N ASP A 510 2.36 -20.32 11.10
CA ASP A 510 3.02 -21.28 11.98
C ASP A 510 4.53 -21.32 11.71
N ARG A 511 4.90 -21.31 10.43
CA ARG A 511 6.28 -21.35 9.93
C ARG A 511 6.43 -20.37 8.78
N VAL A 512 7.63 -19.83 8.59
CA VAL A 512 7.91 -18.81 7.58
C VAL A 512 9.08 -19.20 6.70
N LEU A 513 8.94 -18.91 5.40
CA LEU A 513 9.98 -18.97 4.38
C LEU A 513 10.34 -17.54 3.98
N VAL A 514 11.64 -17.26 3.89
CA VAL A 514 12.18 -15.98 3.40
C VAL A 514 12.72 -16.18 2.00
N MET A 515 12.23 -15.37 1.05
CA MET A 515 12.62 -15.46 -0.35
C MET A 515 13.30 -14.18 -0.83
N HIS A 516 14.46 -14.34 -1.47
CA HIS A 516 15.24 -13.24 -2.02
C HIS A 516 15.77 -13.62 -3.42
N HIS A 517 15.51 -12.76 -4.42
CA HIS A 517 15.94 -12.96 -5.82
C HIS A 517 15.67 -14.37 -6.38
N GLY A 518 14.47 -14.91 -6.14
CA GLY A 518 14.07 -16.21 -6.66
C GLY A 518 14.55 -17.42 -5.83
N ILE A 519 15.27 -17.20 -4.73
CA ILE A 519 15.86 -18.24 -3.89
C ILE A 519 15.24 -18.20 -2.50
N LEU A 520 14.94 -19.37 -1.93
CA LEU A 520 14.57 -19.51 -0.52
C LEU A 520 15.85 -19.50 0.31
N ILE A 521 16.05 -18.44 1.12
CA ILE A 521 17.30 -18.22 1.85
C ILE A 521 17.25 -18.68 3.29
N GLU A 522 16.06 -18.60 3.92
CA GLU A 522 15.88 -19.01 5.31
C GLU A 522 14.46 -19.57 5.53
N GLN A 523 14.33 -20.50 6.48
CA GLN A 523 13.04 -21.03 6.91
C GLN A 523 13.08 -21.40 8.39
N GLY A 524 11.97 -21.26 9.07
CA GLY A 524 11.88 -21.62 10.49
C GLY A 524 10.47 -21.45 11.05
N GLU A 525 10.26 -21.93 12.25
CA GLU A 525 9.08 -21.59 13.07
C GLU A 525 9.01 -20.08 13.25
N THR A 526 7.83 -19.50 13.17
CA THR A 526 7.65 -18.04 13.14
C THR A 526 8.38 -17.34 14.27
N GLU A 527 8.10 -17.67 15.53
CA GLU A 527 8.72 -16.99 16.67
C GLU A 527 10.24 -17.24 16.77
N SER A 528 10.70 -18.43 16.38
CA SER A 528 12.12 -18.76 16.37
C SER A 528 12.90 -17.94 15.33
N LEU A 529 12.31 -17.72 14.15
CA LEU A 529 12.90 -16.94 13.09
C LEU A 529 12.94 -15.44 13.44
N TRP A 530 11.88 -14.91 14.08
CA TRP A 530 11.87 -13.52 14.57
C TRP A 530 12.86 -13.29 15.71
N ALA A 531 13.00 -14.25 16.64
CA ALA A 531 13.92 -14.12 17.78
C ALA A 531 15.39 -14.22 17.37
N ASN A 532 15.74 -15.01 16.35
CA ASN A 532 17.12 -15.29 15.97
C ASN A 532 17.27 -15.53 14.46
N PRO A 533 17.08 -14.50 13.60
CA PRO A 533 17.31 -14.60 12.18
C PRO A 533 18.80 -14.83 11.89
N LYS A 534 19.12 -15.82 11.04
CA LYS A 534 20.51 -16.23 10.76
C LYS A 534 21.08 -15.53 9.54
N GLU A 535 20.25 -15.35 8.51
CA GLU A 535 20.67 -14.75 7.26
C GLU A 535 20.71 -13.22 7.35
N PRO A 536 21.77 -12.55 6.86
CA PRO A 536 21.88 -11.09 6.91
C PRO A 536 20.68 -10.37 6.23
N TYR A 537 20.15 -10.94 5.16
CA TYR A 537 18.96 -10.39 4.51
C TYR A 537 17.72 -10.46 5.41
N THR A 538 17.52 -11.58 6.10
CA THR A 538 16.42 -11.75 7.05
C THR A 538 16.53 -10.76 8.21
N GLN A 539 17.76 -10.55 8.72
CA GLN A 539 18.04 -9.56 9.79
C GLN A 539 17.73 -8.13 9.36
N ASN A 540 17.96 -7.78 8.09
CA ASN A 540 17.64 -6.46 7.55
C ASN A 540 16.15 -6.31 7.21
N LEU A 541 15.46 -7.42 6.93
CA LEU A 541 14.05 -7.44 6.57
C LEU A 541 13.16 -7.32 7.81
N LEU A 542 13.55 -8.00 8.93
CA LEU A 542 12.87 -7.97 10.24
C LEU A 542 13.26 -6.73 11.06
#